data_127bb9ab6b5cca669a87c15cb7278b01
#
_entry.id   127bb9ab6b5cca669a87c15cb7278b01
#
_cell.length_a   1.000
_cell.length_b   1.000
_cell.length_c   1.000
_cell.angle_alpha   90.00
_cell.angle_beta   90.00
_cell.angle_gamma   90.00
#
_symmetry.space_group_name_H-M   'P 1'
#
loop_
_entity.id
_entity.type
_entity.pdbx_description
1 polymer ?
#
loop_
_entity_poly.entity_id
_entity_poly.type
_entity_poly.pdbx_seq_one_letter_code
_entity_poly.pdbx_strand_id
1 'polypeptide(L)'
;MSMTQIFLLAIIQGVTEFLPVSSSGHLNLLHGLTDLPDQGIIIDVAVHAGTLLAVMIYFRHDVIRLLNGGIEILSPQSAKKTSENKSAAIQIIIATLPILPVGALLVLTGWIDLLRDPKVVAWATIIFALPLFLADHFRQSNISVAATGWRGAAI
;
A
#
# COMPACT_ATOMS: atom_id res chain seq x y z
N MET A 1 19.62 16.62 -7.41
CA MET A 1 19.38 16.26 -5.99
C MET A 1 20.69 15.95 -5.30
N SER A 2 20.83 16.35 -4.04
CA SER A 2 22.00 15.99 -3.23
C SER A 2 21.83 14.60 -2.60
N MET A 3 22.94 13.92 -2.28
CA MET A 3 22.89 12.65 -1.53
C MET A 3 22.22 12.81 -0.17
N THR A 4 22.40 13.95 0.48
CA THR A 4 21.74 14.29 1.74
C THR A 4 20.22 14.32 1.61
N GLN A 5 19.70 14.86 0.52
CA GLN A 5 18.26 14.91 0.25
C GLN A 5 17.69 13.50 0.03
N ILE A 6 18.38 12.66 -0.75
CA ILE A 6 17.95 11.25 -0.97
C ILE A 6 17.93 10.48 0.35
N PHE A 7 18.97 10.67 1.18
CA PHE A 7 19.05 10.03 2.49
C PHE A 7 17.92 10.49 3.43
N LEU A 8 17.60 11.78 3.44
CA LEU A 8 16.50 12.33 4.24
C LEU A 8 15.15 11.76 3.79
N LEU A 9 14.90 11.71 2.48
CA LEU A 9 13.68 11.10 1.91
C LEU A 9 13.56 9.62 2.29
N ALA A 10 14.66 8.87 2.23
CA ALA A 10 14.67 7.46 2.61
C ALA A 10 14.37 7.24 4.09
N ILE A 11 14.87 8.12 4.98
CA ILE A 11 14.54 8.05 6.42
C ILE A 11 13.06 8.38 6.64
N ILE A 12 12.57 9.49 6.07
CA ILE A 12 11.16 9.89 6.20
C ILE A 12 10.27 8.77 5.72
N GLN A 13 10.52 8.22 4.52
CA GLN A 13 9.76 7.11 3.97
C GLN A 13 9.82 5.89 4.90
N GLY A 14 11.00 5.48 5.33
CA GLY A 14 11.19 4.31 6.18
C GLY A 14 10.48 4.40 7.53
N VAL A 15 10.34 5.60 8.10
CA VAL A 15 9.61 5.82 9.36
C VAL A 15 8.12 5.93 9.11
N THR A 16 7.70 6.72 8.12
CA THR A 16 6.28 7.04 7.92
C THR A 16 5.50 5.95 7.19
N GLU A 17 6.14 5.06 6.45
CA GLU A 17 5.48 3.94 5.77
C GLU A 17 4.81 2.96 6.74
N PHE A 18 5.41 2.77 7.91
CA PHE A 18 4.88 1.85 8.93
C PHE A 18 3.98 2.52 9.95
N LEU A 19 3.89 3.84 9.90
CA LEU A 19 2.97 4.60 10.73
C LEU A 19 1.67 4.89 9.96
N PRO A 20 0.51 4.97 10.61
CA PRO A 20 -0.76 5.30 9.92
C PRO A 20 -0.87 6.82 9.63
N VAL A 21 0.12 7.40 8.93
CA VAL A 21 0.30 8.85 8.78
C VAL A 21 0.58 9.31 7.34
N SER A 22 0.27 8.54 6.32
CA SER A 22 0.53 8.89 4.91
C SER A 22 1.98 9.27 4.61
N SER A 23 2.80 8.31 4.22
CA SER A 23 4.21 8.52 3.82
C SER A 23 4.32 9.51 2.65
N SER A 24 3.47 9.39 1.63
CA SER A 24 3.43 10.31 0.48
C SER A 24 3.14 11.75 0.89
N GLY A 25 2.28 11.96 1.91
CA GLY A 25 2.02 13.28 2.48
C GLY A 25 3.29 13.90 3.07
N HIS A 26 4.07 13.12 3.82
CA HIS A 26 5.32 13.60 4.42
C HIS A 26 6.42 13.88 3.40
N LEU A 27 6.53 13.05 2.34
CA LEU A 27 7.47 13.31 1.25
C LEU A 27 7.12 14.62 0.51
N ASN A 28 5.84 14.87 0.26
CA ASN A 28 5.37 16.11 -0.37
C ASN A 28 5.55 17.33 0.56
N LEU A 29 5.35 17.17 1.88
CA LEU A 29 5.56 18.26 2.84
C LEU A 29 7.02 18.67 2.93
N LEU A 30 7.97 17.77 2.77
CA LEU A 30 9.39 18.12 2.78
C LEU A 30 9.71 19.16 1.71
N HIS A 31 9.23 18.95 0.47
CA HIS A 31 9.36 19.92 -0.60
C HIS A 31 8.58 21.21 -0.31
N GLY A 32 7.34 21.11 0.20
CA GLY A 32 6.49 22.28 0.47
C GLY A 32 6.95 23.17 1.64
N LEU A 33 7.73 22.64 2.58
CA LEU A 33 8.22 23.35 3.77
C LEU A 33 9.70 23.74 3.69
N THR A 34 10.40 23.30 2.67
CA THR A 34 11.83 23.55 2.48
C THR A 34 12.09 24.12 1.08
N ASP A 35 13.22 24.76 0.89
CA ASP A 35 13.68 25.22 -0.44
C ASP A 35 14.25 24.07 -1.30
N LEU A 36 14.06 22.83 -0.89
CA LEU A 36 14.51 21.66 -1.65
C LEU A 36 13.63 21.46 -2.88
N PRO A 37 14.22 21.15 -4.04
CA PRO A 37 13.44 20.87 -5.25
C PRO A 37 12.56 19.62 -5.06
N ASP A 38 11.40 19.59 -5.73
CA ASP A 38 10.58 18.37 -5.80
C ASP A 38 11.42 17.19 -6.31
N GLN A 39 11.36 16.09 -5.57
CA GLN A 39 12.11 14.86 -5.89
C GLN A 39 11.57 14.16 -7.13
N GLY A 40 10.31 14.38 -7.48
CA GLY A 40 9.63 13.76 -8.61
C GLY A 40 9.23 12.29 -8.37
N ILE A 41 8.35 11.80 -9.21
CA ILE A 41 7.72 10.47 -9.11
C ILE A 41 8.76 9.34 -9.07
N ILE A 42 9.86 9.45 -9.80
CA ILE A 42 10.87 8.38 -9.89
C ILE A 42 11.51 8.12 -8.53
N ILE A 43 11.84 9.17 -7.79
CA ILE A 43 12.44 9.03 -6.45
C ILE A 43 11.40 8.56 -5.44
N ASP A 44 10.16 9.07 -5.51
CA ASP A 44 9.07 8.58 -4.67
C ASP A 44 8.86 7.08 -4.83
N VAL A 45 8.82 6.59 -6.06
CA VAL A 45 8.71 5.16 -6.35
C VAL A 45 9.93 4.38 -5.86
N ALA A 46 11.14 4.94 -6.00
CA ALA A 46 12.37 4.27 -5.56
C ALA A 46 12.40 4.08 -4.04
N VAL A 47 12.01 5.09 -3.25
CA VAL A 47 11.99 4.96 -1.78
C VAL A 47 10.87 4.01 -1.30
N HIS A 48 9.72 3.99 -1.97
CA HIS A 48 8.66 3.00 -1.72
C HIS A 48 9.10 1.58 -2.09
N ALA A 49 9.83 1.40 -3.19
CA ALA A 49 10.40 0.10 -3.54
C ALA A 49 11.41 -0.38 -2.47
N GLY A 50 12.17 0.53 -1.88
CA GLY A 50 13.08 0.22 -0.77
C GLY A 50 12.33 -0.29 0.46
N THR A 51 11.25 0.39 0.88
CA THR A 51 10.43 -0.07 2.01
C THR A 51 9.69 -1.38 1.70
N LEU A 52 9.19 -1.55 0.47
CA LEU A 52 8.59 -2.82 0.03
C LEU A 52 9.59 -3.99 0.16
N LEU A 53 10.82 -3.81 -0.30
CA LEU A 53 11.87 -4.83 -0.16
C LEU A 53 12.14 -5.16 1.32
N ALA A 54 12.22 -4.14 2.18
CA ALA A 54 12.39 -4.34 3.62
C ALA A 54 11.25 -5.17 4.23
N VAL A 55 10.00 -4.86 3.87
CA VAL A 55 8.81 -5.62 4.30
C VAL A 55 8.88 -7.06 3.79
N MET A 56 9.20 -7.26 2.52
CA MET A 56 9.30 -8.61 1.94
C MET A 56 10.38 -9.45 2.63
N ILE A 57 11.51 -8.86 3.00
CA ILE A 57 12.58 -9.55 3.75
C ILE A 57 12.11 -9.87 5.17
N TYR A 58 11.46 -8.94 5.83
CA TYR A 58 10.96 -9.14 7.20
C TYR A 58 9.89 -10.23 7.25
N PHE A 59 8.89 -10.15 6.36
CA PHE A 59 7.78 -11.12 6.25
C PHE A 59 8.06 -12.24 5.25
N ARG A 60 9.33 -12.59 5.01
CA ARG A 60 9.71 -13.58 3.97
C ARG A 60 8.95 -14.90 4.03
N HIS A 61 8.58 -15.37 5.23
CA HIS A 61 7.83 -16.62 5.38
C HIS A 61 6.39 -16.48 4.85
N ASP A 62 5.76 -15.34 5.10
CA ASP A 62 4.41 -15.07 4.61
C ASP A 62 4.43 -14.79 3.09
N VAL A 63 5.47 -14.11 2.60
CA VAL A 63 5.70 -13.94 1.15
C VAL A 63 5.83 -15.30 0.46
N ILE A 64 6.62 -16.24 1.02
CA ILE A 64 6.76 -17.60 0.46
C ILE A 64 5.42 -18.34 0.49
N ARG A 65 4.64 -18.22 1.57
CA ARG A 65 3.30 -18.82 1.65
C ARG A 65 2.36 -18.28 0.58
N LEU A 66 2.38 -16.96 0.34
CA LEU A 66 1.57 -16.32 -0.70
C LEU A 66 2.00 -16.75 -2.11
N LEU A 67 3.30 -16.84 -2.36
CA LEU A 67 3.84 -17.34 -3.64
C LEU A 67 3.41 -18.79 -3.89
N ASN A 68 3.51 -19.66 -2.87
CA ASN A 68 3.03 -21.04 -2.96
C ASN A 68 1.51 -21.08 -3.20
N GLY A 69 0.72 -20.23 -2.53
CA GLY A 69 -0.71 -20.09 -2.79
C GLY A 69 -1.00 -19.66 -4.23
N GLY A 70 -0.22 -18.73 -4.78
CA GLY A 70 -0.30 -18.33 -6.19
C GLY A 70 0.00 -19.47 -7.16
N ILE A 71 1.04 -20.27 -6.87
CA ILE A 71 1.38 -21.46 -7.66
C ILE A 71 0.24 -22.50 -7.58
N GLU A 72 -0.34 -22.70 -6.40
CA GLU A 72 -1.49 -23.59 -6.22
C GLU A 72 -2.72 -23.16 -7.05
N ILE A 73 -2.95 -21.86 -7.20
CA ILE A 73 -4.04 -21.35 -8.07
C ILE A 73 -3.85 -21.79 -9.52
N LEU A 74 -2.61 -21.76 -10.01
CA LEU A 74 -2.25 -22.10 -11.38
C LEU A 74 -2.17 -23.60 -11.62
N SER A 75 -2.12 -24.44 -10.55
CA SER A 75 -1.96 -25.89 -10.67
C SER A 75 -3.31 -26.60 -10.84
N PRO A 76 -3.53 -27.36 -11.93
CA PRO A 76 -4.76 -28.13 -12.15
C PRO A 76 -5.02 -29.19 -11.06
N GLN A 77 -3.96 -29.72 -10.45
CA GLN A 77 -4.06 -30.75 -9.40
C GLN A 77 -4.58 -30.18 -8.08
N SER A 78 -4.39 -28.91 -7.82
CA SER A 78 -4.85 -28.21 -6.62
C SER A 78 -6.28 -27.63 -6.74
N ALA A 79 -6.95 -27.84 -7.88
CA ALA A 79 -8.28 -27.26 -8.13
C ALA A 79 -9.34 -27.74 -7.11
N LYS A 80 -9.17 -28.93 -6.55
CA LYS A 80 -10.12 -29.55 -5.60
C LYS A 80 -9.79 -29.31 -4.12
N LYS A 81 -8.60 -28.82 -3.79
CA LYS A 81 -8.15 -28.64 -2.40
C LYS A 81 -7.90 -27.16 -2.13
N THR A 82 -8.69 -26.57 -1.26
CA THR A 82 -8.46 -25.19 -0.81
C THR A 82 -7.48 -25.26 0.36
N SER A 83 -6.25 -24.80 0.16
CA SER A 83 -5.28 -24.60 1.23
C SER A 83 -5.44 -23.18 1.81
N GLU A 84 -4.98 -22.97 3.03
CA GLU A 84 -4.95 -21.62 3.63
C GLU A 84 -4.11 -20.65 2.79
N ASN A 85 -3.00 -21.12 2.22
CA ASN A 85 -2.13 -20.33 1.35
C ASN A 85 -2.86 -19.87 0.08
N LYS A 86 -3.61 -20.76 -0.56
CA LYS A 86 -4.42 -20.47 -1.74
C LYS A 86 -5.53 -19.48 -1.42
N SER A 87 -6.21 -19.64 -0.29
CA SER A 87 -7.25 -18.73 0.16
C SER A 87 -6.70 -17.32 0.40
N ALA A 88 -5.58 -17.19 1.10
CA ALA A 88 -4.90 -15.92 1.34
C ALA A 88 -4.46 -15.24 0.03
N ALA A 89 -3.88 -15.99 -0.90
CA ALA A 89 -3.47 -15.46 -2.21
C ALA A 89 -4.68 -14.93 -3.01
N ILE A 90 -5.80 -15.66 -3.03
CA ILE A 90 -7.04 -15.24 -3.71
C ILE A 90 -7.59 -13.95 -3.08
N GLN A 91 -7.62 -13.86 -1.75
CA GLN A 91 -8.10 -12.67 -1.04
C GLN A 91 -7.27 -11.43 -1.40
N ILE A 92 -5.94 -11.55 -1.44
CA ILE A 92 -5.04 -10.45 -1.83
C ILE A 92 -5.27 -10.05 -3.30
N ILE A 93 -5.41 -11.02 -4.21
CA ILE A 93 -5.70 -10.73 -5.62
C ILE A 93 -7.02 -9.96 -5.74
N ILE A 94 -8.10 -10.43 -5.10
CA ILE A 94 -9.41 -9.78 -5.14
C ILE A 94 -9.35 -8.37 -4.56
N ALA A 95 -8.66 -8.18 -3.43
CA ALA A 95 -8.52 -6.88 -2.80
C ALA A 95 -7.67 -5.89 -3.63
N THR A 96 -6.70 -6.40 -4.40
CA THR A 96 -5.82 -5.57 -5.23
C THR A 96 -6.43 -5.25 -6.61
N LEU A 97 -7.28 -6.12 -7.14
CA LEU A 97 -7.80 -6.01 -8.49
C LEU A 97 -8.48 -4.66 -8.80
N PRO A 98 -9.31 -4.06 -7.91
CA PRO A 98 -9.98 -2.80 -8.19
C PRO A 98 -9.04 -1.60 -8.34
N ILE A 99 -7.89 -1.61 -7.65
CA ILE A 99 -6.97 -0.45 -7.68
C ILE A 99 -6.23 -0.32 -9.02
N LEU A 100 -6.03 -1.44 -9.74
CA LEU A 100 -5.30 -1.44 -11.00
C LEU A 100 -5.98 -0.61 -12.10
N PRO A 101 -7.28 -0.80 -12.41
CA PRO A 101 -7.94 0.03 -13.41
C PRO A 101 -8.10 1.48 -12.97
N VAL A 102 -8.33 1.73 -11.66
CA VAL A 102 -8.40 3.10 -11.14
C VAL A 102 -7.05 3.81 -11.27
N GLY A 103 -5.96 3.16 -10.87
CA GLY A 103 -4.61 3.71 -11.02
C GLY A 103 -4.25 3.96 -12.49
N ALA A 104 -4.54 3.01 -13.38
CA ALA A 104 -4.31 3.17 -14.81
C ALA A 104 -5.11 4.37 -15.38
N LEU A 105 -6.37 4.51 -14.99
CA LEU A 105 -7.22 5.64 -15.43
C LEU A 105 -6.63 6.98 -14.97
N LEU A 106 -6.18 7.08 -13.72
CA LEU A 106 -5.58 8.30 -13.16
C LEU A 106 -4.31 8.71 -13.92
N VAL A 107 -3.47 7.73 -14.27
CA VAL A 107 -2.26 7.98 -15.07
C VAL A 107 -2.62 8.43 -16.47
N LEU A 108 -3.53 7.72 -17.16
CA LEU A 108 -3.92 8.01 -18.54
C LEU A 108 -4.64 9.35 -18.69
N THR A 109 -5.38 9.78 -17.67
CA THR A 109 -6.10 11.07 -17.68
C THR A 109 -5.24 12.25 -17.19
N GLY A 110 -4.04 12.00 -16.67
CA GLY A 110 -3.16 13.03 -16.11
C GLY A 110 -3.62 13.59 -14.75
N TRP A 111 -4.64 12.99 -14.13
CA TRP A 111 -5.14 13.44 -12.82
C TRP A 111 -4.18 13.12 -11.68
N ILE A 112 -3.17 12.31 -11.94
CA ILE A 112 -2.18 11.94 -10.92
C ILE A 112 -1.43 13.16 -10.37
N ASP A 113 -1.16 14.17 -11.22
CA ASP A 113 -0.47 15.39 -10.80
C ASP A 113 -1.36 16.25 -9.88
N LEU A 114 -2.67 16.31 -10.14
CA LEU A 114 -3.63 16.97 -9.27
C LEU A 114 -3.72 16.29 -7.89
N LEU A 115 -3.69 14.97 -7.85
CA LEU A 115 -3.75 14.20 -6.62
C LEU A 115 -2.47 14.32 -5.78
N ARG A 116 -1.36 14.78 -6.36
CA ARG A 116 -0.11 15.07 -5.65
C ARG A 116 -0.08 16.47 -5.01
N ASP A 117 -1.06 17.32 -5.28
CA ASP A 117 -1.16 18.63 -4.62
C ASP A 117 -1.26 18.44 -3.09
N PRO A 118 -0.39 19.08 -2.28
CA PRO A 118 -0.39 18.94 -0.83
C PRO A 118 -1.74 19.26 -0.18
N LYS A 119 -2.53 20.18 -0.75
CA LYS A 119 -3.87 20.51 -0.26
C LYS A 119 -4.85 19.37 -0.49
N VAL A 120 -4.79 18.73 -1.68
CA VAL A 120 -5.63 17.58 -2.02
C VAL A 120 -5.29 16.41 -1.10
N VAL A 121 -4.00 16.14 -0.89
CA VAL A 121 -3.52 15.10 0.03
C VAL A 121 -4.00 15.38 1.46
N ALA A 122 -3.87 16.61 1.96
CA ALA A 122 -4.31 16.98 3.31
C ALA A 122 -5.81 16.78 3.50
N TRP A 123 -6.64 17.27 2.57
CA TRP A 123 -8.09 17.08 2.64
C TRP A 123 -8.50 15.61 2.53
N ALA A 124 -7.90 14.86 1.62
CA ALA A 124 -8.15 13.42 1.49
C ALA A 124 -7.82 12.70 2.79
N THR A 125 -6.68 13.00 3.41
CA THR A 125 -6.27 12.40 4.70
C THR A 125 -7.30 12.66 5.79
N ILE A 126 -7.80 13.90 5.93
CA ILE A 126 -8.82 14.26 6.93
C ILE A 126 -10.14 13.51 6.66
N ILE A 127 -10.59 13.50 5.39
CA ILE A 127 -11.86 12.86 4.99
C ILE A 127 -11.81 11.35 5.25
N PHE A 128 -10.71 10.68 4.93
CA PHE A 128 -10.59 9.24 5.11
C PHE A 128 -10.18 8.81 6.54
N ALA A 129 -9.54 9.70 7.31
CA ALA A 129 -9.21 9.41 8.71
C ALA A 129 -10.47 9.24 9.57
N LEU A 130 -11.52 10.03 9.32
CA LEU A 130 -12.75 9.96 10.11
C LEU A 130 -13.47 8.60 9.99
N PRO A 131 -13.83 8.08 8.81
CA PRO A 131 -14.43 6.74 8.70
C PRO A 131 -13.50 5.64 9.20
N LEU A 132 -12.18 5.74 9.03
CA LEU A 132 -11.23 4.78 9.55
C LEU A 132 -11.23 4.76 11.09
N PHE A 133 -11.21 5.93 11.71
CA PHE A 133 -11.32 6.08 13.17
C PHE A 133 -12.64 5.50 13.69
N LEU A 134 -13.77 5.80 13.02
CA LEU A 134 -15.07 5.26 13.40
C LEU A 134 -15.10 3.73 13.23
N ALA A 135 -14.58 3.20 12.14
CA ALA A 135 -14.50 1.77 11.91
C ALA A 135 -13.66 1.05 12.98
N ASP A 136 -12.54 1.63 13.37
CA ASP A 136 -11.68 1.08 14.43
C ASP A 136 -12.35 1.16 15.80
N HIS A 137 -12.99 2.29 16.10
CA HIS A 137 -13.67 2.53 17.39
C HIS A 137 -14.87 1.60 17.59
N PHE A 138 -15.64 1.32 16.51
CA PHE A 138 -16.81 0.45 16.56
C PHE A 138 -16.49 -1.02 16.25
N ARG A 139 -15.23 -1.34 15.91
CA ARG A 139 -14.83 -2.71 15.62
C ARG A 139 -14.88 -3.56 16.89
N GLN A 140 -15.79 -4.53 16.90
CA GLN A 140 -15.73 -5.64 17.86
C GLN A 140 -14.61 -6.58 17.39
N SER A 141 -13.47 -6.49 18.09
CA SER A 141 -12.26 -7.26 17.76
C SER A 141 -12.47 -8.74 18.06
N ASN A 142 -12.36 -9.59 17.07
CA ASN A 142 -11.86 -10.97 17.16
C ASN A 142 -12.06 -11.77 15.87
N ILE A 143 -12.13 -11.11 14.71
CA ILE A 143 -12.19 -11.82 13.44
C ILE A 143 -10.75 -12.03 12.95
N SER A 144 -10.30 -13.29 12.95
CA SER A 144 -9.04 -13.67 12.31
C SER A 144 -9.13 -13.41 10.79
N VAL A 145 -8.03 -12.97 10.17
CA VAL A 145 -7.93 -12.77 8.72
C VAL A 145 -8.37 -14.03 7.96
N ALA A 146 -8.06 -15.22 8.48
CA ALA A 146 -8.49 -16.50 7.91
C ALA A 146 -10.00 -16.71 7.94
N ALA A 147 -10.73 -16.07 8.89
CA ALA A 147 -12.18 -16.18 9.02
C ALA A 147 -12.95 -15.15 8.19
N THR A 148 -12.26 -14.15 7.63
CA THR A 148 -12.91 -13.04 6.90
C THR A 148 -13.53 -13.50 5.57
N GLY A 149 -13.01 -14.55 4.94
CA GLY A 149 -13.51 -15.08 3.66
C GLY A 149 -13.38 -14.08 2.50
N TRP A 150 -13.76 -14.51 1.29
CA TRP A 150 -13.63 -13.69 0.08
C TRP A 150 -14.55 -12.45 0.08
N ARG A 151 -15.70 -12.49 0.74
CA ARG A 151 -16.62 -11.35 0.86
C ARG A 151 -16.04 -10.24 1.72
N GLY A 152 -15.35 -10.58 2.81
CA GLY A 152 -14.67 -9.61 3.65
C GLY A 152 -13.40 -9.03 3.03
N ALA A 153 -12.80 -9.71 2.06
CA ALA A 153 -11.65 -9.19 1.31
C ALA A 153 -12.06 -8.19 0.21
N ALA A 154 -13.34 -8.19 -0.19
CA ALA A 154 -13.88 -7.32 -1.26
C ALA A 154 -14.51 -6.02 -0.72
N ILE A 155 -14.69 -5.88 0.60
CA ILE A 155 -15.20 -4.69 1.28
C ILE A 155 -14.06 -3.92 1.92
#